data_887d3a25dddc1ba50e406ec42d67de7f
#
_entry.id   887d3a25dddc1ba50e406ec42d67de7f
#
_cell.length_a   1.000
_cell.length_b   1.000
_cell.length_c   1.000
_cell.angle_alpha   90.00
_cell.angle_beta   90.00
_cell.angle_gamma   90.00
#
_symmetry.space_group_name_H-M   'P 1'
#
loop_
_entity.id
_entity.type
_entity.pdbx_description
1 polymer ?
#
loop_
_entity_poly.entity_id
_entity_poly.type
_entity_poly.pdbx_seq_one_letter_code
_entity_poly.pdbx_strand_id
1 'polypeptide(L)'
;MADMARPADRLSRRGFLTLTAAGLTASLSTPIALAENGKLIDFTHLQVPVDQVVAAGYTGVIVYVSELRPGATFDFKPVSRGYTDALRAAGLHVVSVYQYGKPGWVNSPSDFTRGFDGGVADARTALSLHGAAGGPDTAPIFFSVDEDVSADTWKNVALQWFKGINSVLGVQRTGIYGGARQVTWAADDGVIGRSTTPGHRWAWQTRAWSGGARAPMAVLYQSTVVTASDPGTMIGDFHVDEDDILAADYGQWDLVR
;
A
#
# COMPACT_ATOMS: atom_id res chain seq x y z
N MET A 1 -52.10 -79.72 14.22
CA MET A 1 -53.27 -79.21 14.93
C MET A 1 -53.18 -77.71 14.88
N ALA A 2 -53.86 -77.15 13.96
CA ALA A 2 -55.11 -76.38 14.11
C ALA A 2 -54.85 -75.05 14.87
N ASP A 3 -55.17 -73.92 14.48
CA ASP A 3 -56.16 -73.45 13.52
C ASP A 3 -56.07 -71.89 13.51
N MET A 4 -56.29 -71.28 12.36
CA MET A 4 -57.12 -70.11 12.07
C MET A 4 -57.23 -69.00 13.15
N ALA A 5 -57.21 -67.73 12.85
CA ALA A 5 -57.92 -66.95 11.84
C ALA A 5 -57.55 -65.50 11.94
N ARG A 6 -57.62 -64.82 10.83
CA ARG A 6 -57.80 -63.35 10.70
C ARG A 6 -59.26 -62.98 11.14
N PRO A 7 -59.60 -61.68 11.37
CA PRO A 7 -59.46 -60.62 10.41
C PRO A 7 -59.29 -59.18 11.00
N ALA A 8 -58.89 -58.28 10.12
CA ALA A 8 -59.28 -56.93 9.78
C ALA A 8 -59.96 -56.00 10.80
N ASP A 9 -59.53 -54.84 10.95
CA ASP A 9 -60.17 -53.58 10.43
C ASP A 9 -59.48 -52.33 10.87
N ARG A 10 -59.11 -51.48 9.90
CA ARG A 10 -59.50 -50.06 9.63
C ARG A 10 -59.23 -49.02 10.69
N LEU A 11 -58.66 -47.99 10.11
CA LEU A 11 -58.93 -46.51 10.16
C LEU A 11 -57.86 -45.63 10.83
N SER A 12 -57.14 -44.98 9.93
CA SER A 12 -57.08 -43.52 9.78
C SER A 12 -56.79 -42.70 11.03
N ARG A 13 -55.64 -42.08 11.04
CA ARG A 13 -55.56 -40.63 11.34
C ARG A 13 -54.31 -40.01 10.76
N ARG A 14 -54.53 -39.03 9.92
CA ARG A 14 -53.54 -38.09 9.35
C ARG A 14 -52.72 -37.48 10.47
N GLY A 15 -51.43 -37.74 10.50
CA GLY A 15 -50.47 -36.96 11.24
C GLY A 15 -49.84 -35.94 10.29
N PHE A 16 -50.08 -34.67 10.53
CA PHE A 16 -49.44 -33.54 9.88
C PHE A 16 -47.94 -33.56 10.23
N LEU A 17 -47.12 -33.76 9.24
CA LEU A 17 -45.69 -33.48 9.28
C LEU A 17 -45.52 -32.00 9.01
N THR A 18 -45.29 -31.20 10.07
CA THR A 18 -44.79 -29.85 9.97
C THR A 18 -43.31 -29.93 9.59
N LEU A 19 -43.02 -29.70 8.33
CA LEU A 19 -41.65 -29.37 7.88
C LEU A 19 -41.30 -27.99 8.40
N THR A 20 -40.48 -27.90 9.44
CA THR A 20 -39.74 -26.69 9.78
C THR A 20 -38.62 -26.51 8.75
N ALA A 21 -38.83 -25.62 7.81
CA ALA A 21 -37.77 -25.15 6.92
C ALA A 21 -36.77 -24.32 7.75
N ALA A 22 -35.66 -24.94 8.11
CA ALA A 22 -34.49 -24.22 8.59
C ALA A 22 -33.92 -23.40 7.42
N GLY A 23 -34.21 -22.09 7.38
CA GLY A 23 -33.64 -21.18 6.42
C GLY A 23 -32.14 -21.07 6.65
N LEU A 24 -31.34 -21.71 5.81
CA LEU A 24 -29.95 -21.36 5.63
C LEU A 24 -29.92 -19.99 4.95
N THR A 25 -29.70 -18.93 5.73
CA THR A 25 -29.25 -17.65 5.20
C THR A 25 -27.79 -17.83 4.79
N ALA A 26 -27.58 -18.22 3.54
CA ALA A 26 -26.28 -18.08 2.92
C ALA A 26 -25.98 -16.57 2.84
N SER A 27 -25.12 -16.10 3.74
CA SER A 27 -24.47 -14.81 3.56
C SER A 27 -23.69 -14.87 2.25
N LEU A 28 -24.27 -14.32 1.19
CA LEU A 28 -23.54 -14.01 -0.02
C LEU A 28 -22.57 -12.90 0.34
N SER A 29 -21.36 -13.27 0.73
CA SER A 29 -20.23 -12.38 0.66
C SER A 29 -20.09 -12.01 -0.83
N THR A 30 -20.55 -10.82 -1.18
CA THR A 30 -20.24 -10.22 -2.47
C THR A 30 -18.72 -10.25 -2.62
N PRO A 31 -18.17 -10.87 -3.67
CA PRO A 31 -16.77 -10.73 -3.95
C PRO A 31 -16.53 -9.24 -4.10
N ILE A 32 -15.61 -8.68 -3.30
CA ILE A 32 -15.08 -7.34 -3.52
C ILE A 32 -14.54 -7.40 -4.95
N ALA A 33 -15.24 -6.74 -5.87
CA ALA A 33 -14.74 -6.57 -7.22
C ALA A 33 -13.34 -5.97 -7.06
N LEU A 34 -12.32 -6.69 -7.55
CA LEU A 34 -11.00 -6.11 -7.76
C LEU A 34 -11.27 -4.82 -8.54
N ALA A 35 -10.93 -3.69 -7.96
CA ALA A 35 -11.07 -2.41 -8.65
C ALA A 35 -10.34 -2.57 -9.98
N GLU A 36 -11.08 -2.43 -11.09
CA GLU A 36 -10.50 -2.48 -12.41
C GLU A 36 -9.38 -1.43 -12.44
N ASN A 37 -8.11 -1.91 -12.39
CA ASN A 37 -6.90 -1.17 -12.73
C ASN A 37 -6.86 0.32 -12.35
N GLY A 38 -7.21 0.67 -11.11
CA GLY A 38 -7.03 2.03 -10.61
C GLY A 38 -5.54 2.38 -10.57
N LYS A 39 -5.23 3.65 -10.83
CA LYS A 39 -3.87 4.18 -10.72
C LYS A 39 -3.81 5.25 -9.65
N LEU A 40 -2.70 5.29 -8.94
CA LEU A 40 -2.29 6.43 -8.13
C LEU A 40 -1.27 7.26 -8.90
N ILE A 41 -0.98 8.44 -8.38
CA ILE A 41 0.15 9.25 -8.82
C ILE A 41 1.04 9.59 -7.63
N ASP A 42 2.33 9.78 -7.89
CA ASP A 42 3.23 10.52 -7.01
C ASP A 42 3.82 11.74 -7.74
N PHE A 43 4.31 12.71 -6.98
CA PHE A 43 4.76 13.98 -7.57
C PHE A 43 6.27 13.98 -7.75
N THR A 44 6.70 14.47 -8.91
CA THR A 44 8.11 14.59 -9.26
C THR A 44 8.64 16.03 -9.15
N HIS A 45 7.74 17.02 -9.15
CA HIS A 45 8.15 18.44 -9.16
C HIS A 45 7.23 19.33 -8.33
N LEU A 46 5.94 19.47 -8.69
CA LEU A 46 4.95 20.32 -8.04
C LEU A 46 3.74 19.52 -7.57
N GLN A 47 3.06 20.00 -6.52
CA GLN A 47 1.82 19.39 -6.03
C GLN A 47 0.70 19.61 -7.03
N VAL A 48 0.06 18.51 -7.48
CA VAL A 48 -1.09 18.56 -8.41
C VAL A 48 -2.34 19.01 -7.66
N PRO A 49 -3.12 19.99 -8.16
CA PRO A 49 -4.41 20.36 -7.60
C PRO A 49 -5.39 19.17 -7.60
N VAL A 50 -6.18 19.07 -6.52
CA VAL A 50 -7.08 17.92 -6.31
C VAL A 50 -8.11 17.75 -7.43
N ASP A 51 -8.66 18.84 -7.94
CA ASP A 51 -9.61 18.85 -9.06
C ASP A 51 -8.99 18.32 -10.36
N GLN A 52 -7.71 18.55 -10.58
CA GLN A 52 -6.99 18.01 -11.73
C GLN A 52 -6.71 16.50 -11.57
N VAL A 53 -6.40 16.03 -10.35
CA VAL A 53 -6.27 14.59 -10.08
C VAL A 53 -7.59 13.86 -10.38
N VAL A 54 -8.71 14.43 -9.90
CA VAL A 54 -10.06 13.90 -10.18
C VAL A 54 -10.36 13.90 -11.67
N ALA A 55 -10.13 15.03 -12.35
CA ALA A 55 -10.41 15.18 -13.79
C ALA A 55 -9.57 14.21 -14.64
N ALA A 56 -8.36 13.89 -14.23
CA ALA A 56 -7.48 12.92 -14.89
C ALA A 56 -7.88 11.45 -14.61
N GLY A 57 -8.83 11.20 -13.69
CA GLY A 57 -9.38 9.87 -13.43
C GLY A 57 -8.53 8.98 -12.52
N TYR A 58 -7.59 9.56 -11.75
CA TYR A 58 -6.79 8.78 -10.82
C TYR A 58 -7.57 8.41 -9.55
N THR A 59 -7.21 7.27 -8.97
CA THR A 59 -7.84 6.75 -7.75
C THR A 59 -7.34 7.44 -6.48
N GLY A 60 -6.14 8.02 -6.51
CA GLY A 60 -5.55 8.66 -5.33
C GLY A 60 -4.12 9.12 -5.56
N VAL A 61 -3.47 9.51 -4.47
CA VAL A 61 -2.16 10.13 -4.46
C VAL A 61 -1.26 9.49 -3.40
N ILE A 62 0.00 9.25 -3.74
CA ILE A 62 1.04 8.90 -2.78
C ILE A 62 1.69 10.21 -2.31
N VAL A 63 1.64 10.45 -1.01
CA VAL A 63 2.07 11.72 -0.40
C VAL A 63 3.30 11.55 0.48
N TYR A 64 4.15 12.57 0.49
CA TYR A 64 5.42 12.54 1.21
C TYR A 64 5.27 12.99 2.67
N VAL A 65 5.50 12.08 3.59
CA VAL A 65 5.58 12.32 5.04
C VAL A 65 7.04 12.46 5.48
N SER A 66 7.78 13.28 4.76
CA SER A 66 9.18 13.65 5.01
C SER A 66 9.38 15.14 4.89
N GLU A 67 10.36 15.68 5.60
CA GLU A 67 10.73 17.09 5.47
C GLU A 67 11.35 17.38 4.10
N LEU A 68 11.36 18.67 3.76
CA LEU A 68 12.09 19.18 2.62
C LEU A 68 13.59 19.19 2.93
N ARG A 69 14.41 18.54 2.09
CA ARG A 69 15.86 18.59 2.24
C ARG A 69 16.42 19.97 1.84
N PRO A 70 17.51 20.44 2.45
CA PRO A 70 18.12 21.72 2.13
C PRO A 70 18.49 21.83 0.64
N GLY A 71 18.10 22.95 0.02
CA GLY A 71 18.36 23.24 -1.39
C GLY A 71 17.39 22.59 -2.38
N ALA A 72 16.42 21.79 -1.94
CA ALA A 72 15.33 21.34 -2.80
C ALA A 72 14.28 22.46 -2.98
N THR A 73 13.60 22.44 -4.13
CA THR A 73 12.60 23.47 -4.51
C THR A 73 11.20 22.89 -4.64
N PHE A 74 10.97 21.72 -4.05
CA PHE A 74 9.63 21.08 -4.03
C PHE A 74 8.68 21.87 -3.14
N ASP A 75 7.39 21.88 -3.47
CA ASP A 75 6.36 22.54 -2.67
C ASP A 75 5.43 21.55 -1.93
N PHE A 76 5.67 20.24 -2.07
CA PHE A 76 4.80 19.17 -1.59
C PHE A 76 5.36 18.36 -0.40
N LYS A 77 6.48 18.77 0.19
CA LYS A 77 7.10 18.12 1.36
C LYS A 77 7.26 19.09 2.53
N PRO A 78 6.80 18.68 3.71
CA PRO A 78 5.88 17.58 3.99
C PRO A 78 4.47 17.88 3.48
N VAL A 79 3.70 16.82 3.19
CA VAL A 79 2.30 16.99 2.79
C VAL A 79 1.51 17.71 3.88
N SER A 80 0.65 18.64 3.51
CA SER A 80 -0.22 19.34 4.45
C SER A 80 -1.50 18.58 4.76
N ARG A 81 -2.03 18.77 5.97
CA ARG A 81 -3.34 18.24 6.37
C ARG A 81 -4.45 18.75 5.45
N GLY A 82 -4.41 20.02 5.05
CA GLY A 82 -5.42 20.59 4.16
C GLY A 82 -5.49 19.87 2.81
N TYR A 83 -4.34 19.49 2.27
CA TYR A 83 -4.31 18.76 0.99
C TYR A 83 -4.84 17.34 1.12
N THR A 84 -4.45 16.60 2.15
CA THR A 84 -4.95 15.23 2.37
C THR A 84 -6.43 15.20 2.70
N ASP A 85 -6.96 16.18 3.47
CA ASP A 85 -8.40 16.30 3.73
C ASP A 85 -9.17 16.63 2.44
N ALA A 86 -8.61 17.47 1.54
CA ALA A 86 -9.23 17.77 0.24
C ALA A 86 -9.25 16.55 -0.69
N LEU A 87 -8.15 15.77 -0.74
CA LEU A 87 -8.11 14.50 -1.49
C LEU A 87 -9.22 13.55 -1.03
N ARG A 88 -9.31 13.31 0.28
CA ARG A 88 -10.30 12.39 0.88
C ARG A 88 -11.73 12.89 0.69
N ALA A 89 -11.96 14.20 0.81
CA ALA A 89 -13.28 14.82 0.54
C ALA A 89 -13.71 14.66 -0.92
N ALA A 90 -12.74 14.59 -1.85
CA ALA A 90 -12.99 14.30 -3.26
C ALA A 90 -13.13 12.79 -3.58
N GLY A 91 -13.05 11.92 -2.57
CA GLY A 91 -13.13 10.46 -2.73
C GLY A 91 -11.82 9.82 -3.21
N LEU A 92 -10.71 10.56 -3.18
CA LEU A 92 -9.39 10.06 -3.56
C LEU A 92 -8.70 9.39 -2.37
N HIS A 93 -7.99 8.31 -2.66
CA HIS A 93 -7.20 7.60 -1.66
C HIS A 93 -5.85 8.29 -1.41
N VAL A 94 -5.31 8.10 -0.21
CA VAL A 94 -4.01 8.63 0.20
C VAL A 94 -3.13 7.49 0.67
N VAL A 95 -1.87 7.47 0.23
CA VAL A 95 -0.83 6.54 0.67
C VAL A 95 0.39 7.33 1.12
N SER A 96 1.09 6.89 2.16
CA SER A 96 2.25 7.60 2.71
C SER A 96 3.58 7.04 2.23
N VAL A 97 4.49 7.94 1.82
CA VAL A 97 5.89 7.60 1.56
C VAL A 97 6.82 8.52 2.34
N TYR A 98 7.93 7.98 2.82
CA TYR A 98 9.04 8.71 3.40
C TYR A 98 10.26 8.65 2.48
N GLN A 99 10.72 9.82 2.06
CA GLN A 99 11.97 10.02 1.35
C GLN A 99 12.46 11.45 1.63
N TYR A 100 13.49 11.58 2.46
CA TYR A 100 14.14 12.86 2.74
C TYR A 100 15.38 13.04 1.86
N GLY A 101 16.30 12.11 1.91
CA GLY A 101 17.55 12.11 1.15
C GLY A 101 17.39 11.68 -0.31
N LYS A 102 18.46 11.84 -1.09
CA LYS A 102 18.51 11.43 -2.50
C LYS A 102 19.92 11.04 -2.90
N PRO A 103 20.12 10.04 -3.78
CA PRO A 103 21.43 9.71 -4.34
C PRO A 103 22.10 10.94 -4.94
N GLY A 104 23.41 11.09 -4.64
CA GLY A 104 24.22 12.21 -5.15
C GLY A 104 23.98 13.58 -4.51
N TRP A 105 23.07 13.70 -3.55
CA TRP A 105 22.86 14.96 -2.81
C TRP A 105 23.81 15.03 -1.61
N VAL A 106 24.82 15.89 -1.69
CA VAL A 106 25.96 15.91 -0.76
C VAL A 106 25.55 16.04 0.72
N ASN A 107 24.59 16.90 1.03
CA ASN A 107 24.17 17.18 2.41
C ASN A 107 22.97 16.34 2.87
N SER A 108 22.42 15.54 1.99
CA SER A 108 21.26 14.68 2.27
C SER A 108 21.31 13.46 1.36
N PRO A 109 22.29 12.55 1.57
CA PRO A 109 22.40 11.32 0.79
C PRO A 109 21.20 10.41 1.06
N SER A 110 21.07 9.35 0.28
CA SER A 110 20.01 8.35 0.44
C SER A 110 19.80 7.94 1.89
N ASP A 111 18.56 7.95 2.34
CA ASP A 111 18.19 7.81 3.76
C ASP A 111 18.75 6.54 4.39
N PHE A 112 18.70 5.42 3.69
CA PHE A 112 19.17 4.13 4.20
C PHE A 112 20.67 4.11 4.56
N THR A 113 21.48 5.04 4.00
CA THR A 113 22.93 5.11 4.26
C THR A 113 23.26 5.48 5.72
N ARG A 114 22.29 5.98 6.48
CA ARG A 114 22.44 6.33 7.89
C ARG A 114 22.27 5.14 8.85
N GLY A 115 22.02 3.94 8.33
CA GLY A 115 21.95 2.71 9.10
C GLY A 115 20.85 2.73 10.18
N PHE A 116 21.05 1.94 11.26
CA PHE A 116 20.01 1.74 12.28
C PHE A 116 19.53 3.04 12.94
N ASP A 117 20.44 3.89 13.41
CA ASP A 117 20.07 5.13 14.10
C ASP A 117 19.36 6.11 13.16
N GLY A 118 19.77 6.15 11.88
CA GLY A 118 19.06 6.89 10.85
C GLY A 118 17.64 6.38 10.66
N GLY A 119 17.46 5.06 10.62
CA GLY A 119 16.14 4.43 10.54
C GLY A 119 15.21 4.77 11.71
N VAL A 120 15.75 4.82 12.93
CA VAL A 120 15.00 5.28 14.12
C VAL A 120 14.57 6.74 13.99
N ALA A 121 15.47 7.62 13.55
CA ALA A 121 15.19 9.03 13.39
C ALA A 121 14.13 9.26 12.29
N ASP A 122 14.29 8.60 11.15
CA ASP A 122 13.37 8.71 10.00
C ASP A 122 11.97 8.21 10.33
N ALA A 123 11.88 7.07 11.03
CA ALA A 123 10.59 6.53 11.42
C ALA A 123 9.83 7.46 12.38
N ARG A 124 10.52 8.11 13.32
CA ARG A 124 9.92 9.09 14.22
C ARG A 124 9.41 10.32 13.46
N THR A 125 10.20 10.83 12.54
CA THR A 125 9.81 11.95 11.68
C THR A 125 8.62 11.58 10.80
N ALA A 126 8.70 10.42 10.12
CA ALA A 126 7.63 9.91 9.27
C ALA A 126 6.31 9.74 10.03
N LEU A 127 6.36 9.15 11.24
CA LEU A 127 5.18 8.93 12.08
C LEU A 127 4.55 10.25 12.53
N SER A 128 5.38 11.22 12.95
CA SER A 128 4.92 12.56 13.35
C SER A 128 4.24 13.29 12.19
N LEU A 129 4.86 13.31 11.01
CA LEU A 129 4.32 14.00 9.84
C LEU A 129 3.10 13.27 9.25
N HIS A 130 3.08 11.93 9.27
CA HIS A 130 1.93 11.14 8.90
C HIS A 130 0.71 11.49 9.77
N GLY A 131 0.87 11.51 11.09
CA GLY A 131 -0.19 11.89 12.02
C GLY A 131 -0.63 13.34 11.84
N ALA A 132 0.31 14.28 11.67
CA ALA A 132 0.01 15.69 11.39
C ALA A 132 -0.80 15.89 10.10
N ALA A 133 -0.50 15.08 9.07
CA ALA A 133 -1.26 15.05 7.82
C ALA A 133 -2.62 14.33 7.93
N GLY A 134 -2.92 13.69 9.06
CA GLY A 134 -4.18 12.96 9.30
C GLY A 134 -4.16 11.51 8.89
N GLY A 135 -2.99 10.95 8.71
CA GLY A 135 -2.81 9.53 8.45
C GLY A 135 -3.21 8.69 9.67
N PRO A 136 -3.94 7.58 9.47
CA PRO A 136 -4.38 6.72 10.56
C PRO A 136 -3.25 5.80 11.07
N ASP A 137 -3.29 5.46 12.36
CA ASP A 137 -2.30 4.58 12.98
C ASP A 137 -2.28 3.14 12.42
N THR A 138 -3.25 2.79 11.60
CA THR A 138 -3.35 1.48 10.95
C THR A 138 -2.69 1.42 9.57
N ALA A 139 -2.48 2.57 8.91
CA ALA A 139 -1.88 2.60 7.58
C ALA A 139 -0.36 2.41 7.64
N PRO A 140 0.23 1.69 6.67
CA PRO A 140 1.67 1.61 6.53
C PRO A 140 2.27 2.92 6.00
N ILE A 141 3.57 3.08 6.22
CA ILE A 141 4.39 4.11 5.57
C ILE A 141 5.45 3.39 4.73
N PHE A 142 5.56 3.74 3.45
CA PHE A 142 6.58 3.21 2.57
C PHE A 142 7.87 4.03 2.72
N PHE A 143 9.00 3.35 2.93
CA PHE A 143 10.31 3.98 3.06
C PHE A 143 11.14 3.74 1.80
N SER A 144 11.74 4.80 1.26
CA SER A 144 12.33 4.78 -0.07
C SER A 144 13.80 4.31 -0.08
N VAL A 145 14.08 3.32 -0.95
CA VAL A 145 15.42 2.96 -1.41
C VAL A 145 15.49 3.32 -2.89
N ASP A 146 15.73 4.63 -3.17
CA ASP A 146 15.62 5.25 -4.49
C ASP A 146 16.93 5.13 -5.29
N GLU A 147 17.51 3.96 -5.32
CA GLU A 147 18.68 3.62 -6.13
C GLU A 147 18.89 2.12 -6.28
N ASP A 148 19.71 1.74 -7.25
CA ASP A 148 20.11 0.34 -7.46
C ASP A 148 21.25 -0.04 -6.51
N VAL A 149 20.91 -0.71 -5.41
CA VAL A 149 21.89 -1.14 -4.42
C VAL A 149 22.34 -2.58 -4.67
N SER A 150 23.61 -2.88 -4.31
CA SER A 150 24.12 -4.24 -4.31
C SER A 150 23.52 -5.07 -3.16
N ALA A 151 23.59 -6.39 -3.26
CA ALA A 151 23.20 -7.29 -2.17
C ALA A 151 23.99 -7.02 -0.87
N ASP A 152 25.29 -6.67 -1.00
CA ASP A 152 26.14 -6.33 0.14
C ASP A 152 25.70 -5.01 0.78
N THR A 153 25.38 -3.99 -0.02
CA THR A 153 24.85 -2.71 0.48
C THR A 153 23.49 -2.92 1.15
N TRP A 154 22.63 -3.73 0.53
CA TRP A 154 21.36 -4.10 1.18
C TRP A 154 21.59 -4.73 2.55
N LYS A 155 22.36 -5.81 2.60
CA LYS A 155 22.55 -6.62 3.81
C LYS A 155 23.25 -5.87 4.94
N ASN A 156 24.25 -5.06 4.59
CA ASN A 156 25.10 -4.43 5.61
C ASN A 156 24.65 -3.02 6.00
N VAL A 157 23.86 -2.34 5.15
CA VAL A 157 23.46 -0.95 5.37
C VAL A 157 21.93 -0.78 5.36
N ALA A 158 21.25 -1.03 4.23
CA ALA A 158 19.83 -0.76 4.11
C ALA A 158 18.98 -1.61 5.07
N LEU A 159 19.32 -2.89 5.23
CA LEU A 159 18.65 -3.77 6.20
C LEU A 159 18.76 -3.24 7.64
N GLN A 160 19.88 -2.63 8.02
CA GLN A 160 20.01 -2.02 9.35
C GLN A 160 19.11 -0.81 9.52
N TRP A 161 18.97 0.01 8.47
CA TRP A 161 18.04 1.13 8.44
C TRP A 161 16.59 0.66 8.64
N PHE A 162 16.16 -0.38 7.93
CA PHE A 162 14.83 -0.98 8.12
C PHE A 162 14.63 -1.56 9.52
N LYS A 163 15.66 -2.15 10.15
CA LYS A 163 15.58 -2.59 11.55
C LYS A 163 15.38 -1.42 12.50
N GLY A 164 16.02 -0.27 12.23
CA GLY A 164 15.80 0.96 12.97
C GLY A 164 14.37 1.47 12.82
N ILE A 165 13.83 1.49 11.61
CA ILE A 165 12.43 1.84 11.33
C ILE A 165 11.48 0.93 12.11
N ASN A 166 11.69 -0.37 12.03
CA ASN A 166 10.86 -1.37 12.70
C ASN A 166 10.86 -1.25 14.23
N SER A 167 11.95 -0.74 14.82
CA SER A 167 12.02 -0.51 16.28
C SER A 167 11.08 0.60 16.76
N VAL A 168 10.64 1.48 15.86
CA VAL A 168 9.73 2.61 16.14
C VAL A 168 8.31 2.31 15.63
N LEU A 169 8.20 1.93 14.36
CA LEU A 169 6.92 1.82 13.65
C LEU A 169 6.30 0.42 13.78
N GLY A 170 7.12 -0.60 14.04
CA GLY A 170 6.76 -2.01 13.95
C GLY A 170 6.75 -2.51 12.49
N VAL A 171 7.06 -3.80 12.30
CA VAL A 171 7.12 -4.42 10.97
C VAL A 171 5.81 -4.25 10.21
N GLN A 172 4.66 -4.42 10.88
CA GLN A 172 3.36 -4.40 10.21
C GLN A 172 2.99 -3.06 9.55
N ARG A 173 3.58 -1.96 10.00
CA ARG A 173 3.36 -0.63 9.42
C ARG A 173 4.51 -0.16 8.52
N THR A 174 5.55 -0.97 8.36
CA THR A 174 6.72 -0.65 7.54
C THR A 174 6.51 -1.19 6.13
N GLY A 175 6.56 -0.31 5.13
CA GLY A 175 6.62 -0.63 3.72
C GLY A 175 7.95 -0.21 3.10
N ILE A 176 8.22 -0.68 1.88
CA ILE A 176 9.38 -0.31 1.08
C ILE A 176 8.96 0.21 -0.29
N TYR A 177 9.59 1.30 -0.77
CA TYR A 177 9.70 1.65 -2.18
C TYR A 177 11.09 1.29 -2.69
N GLY A 178 11.20 0.67 -3.87
CA GLY A 178 12.48 0.33 -4.48
C GLY A 178 12.33 -0.55 -5.71
N GLY A 179 13.44 -0.95 -6.32
CA GLY A 179 13.46 -1.89 -7.44
C GLY A 179 13.06 -3.31 -7.03
N ALA A 180 12.81 -4.18 -8.02
CA ALA A 180 12.34 -5.55 -7.79
C ALA A 180 13.21 -6.34 -6.81
N ARG A 181 14.54 -6.16 -6.85
CA ARG A 181 15.47 -6.84 -5.92
C ARG A 181 15.29 -6.38 -4.49
N GLN A 182 15.26 -5.06 -4.28
CA GLN A 182 15.15 -4.45 -2.96
C GLN A 182 13.85 -4.83 -2.26
N VAL A 183 12.72 -4.77 -2.96
CA VAL A 183 11.43 -5.16 -2.37
C VAL A 183 11.37 -6.66 -2.06
N THR A 184 12.01 -7.50 -2.88
CA THR A 184 12.12 -8.94 -2.62
C THR A 184 12.97 -9.22 -1.39
N TRP A 185 14.16 -8.62 -1.29
CA TRP A 185 15.02 -8.77 -0.10
C TRP A 185 14.35 -8.28 1.18
N ALA A 186 13.62 -7.16 1.12
CA ALA A 186 12.87 -6.65 2.28
C ALA A 186 11.78 -7.64 2.76
N ALA A 187 11.12 -8.31 1.82
CA ALA A 187 10.14 -9.34 2.13
C ALA A 187 10.78 -10.61 2.71
N ASP A 188 11.90 -11.07 2.12
CA ASP A 188 12.63 -12.27 2.55
C ASP A 188 13.27 -12.09 3.94
N ASP A 189 13.84 -10.89 4.21
CA ASP A 189 14.41 -10.54 5.51
C ASP A 189 13.34 -10.20 6.57
N GLY A 190 12.05 -10.17 6.20
CA GLY A 190 10.93 -9.96 7.12
C GLY A 190 10.86 -8.55 7.72
N VAL A 191 11.42 -7.53 7.05
CA VAL A 191 11.48 -6.16 7.55
C VAL A 191 10.33 -5.27 7.05
N ILE A 192 9.43 -5.81 6.22
CA ILE A 192 8.20 -5.16 5.78
C ILE A 192 6.96 -5.97 6.14
N GLY A 193 5.87 -5.26 6.40
CA GLY A 193 4.60 -5.86 6.80
C GLY A 193 3.84 -6.53 5.67
N ARG A 194 2.66 -7.04 6.03
CA ARG A 194 1.76 -7.77 5.12
C ARG A 194 0.53 -6.94 4.83
N SER A 195 0.12 -6.92 3.57
CA SER A 195 -1.21 -6.51 3.17
C SER A 195 -2.26 -7.50 3.68
N THR A 196 -3.48 -7.06 3.88
CA THR A 196 -4.64 -7.94 4.11
C THR A 196 -5.03 -8.69 2.82
N THR A 197 -4.56 -8.23 1.65
CA THR A 197 -4.68 -8.99 0.40
C THR A 197 -3.72 -10.18 0.44
N PRO A 198 -4.22 -11.44 0.35
CA PRO A 198 -3.40 -12.63 0.45
C PRO A 198 -2.23 -12.63 -0.55
N GLY A 199 -1.05 -13.02 -0.08
CA GLY A 199 0.18 -13.09 -0.90
C GLY A 199 0.93 -11.77 -1.05
N HIS A 200 0.36 -10.64 -0.61
CA HIS A 200 0.96 -9.32 -0.78
C HIS A 200 1.64 -8.80 0.50
N ARG A 201 2.66 -7.95 0.28
CA ARG A 201 3.46 -7.27 1.28
C ARG A 201 3.42 -5.77 1.02
N TRP A 202 3.76 -4.95 2.01
CA TRP A 202 3.92 -3.51 1.82
C TRP A 202 5.15 -3.20 0.96
N ALA A 203 5.08 -3.62 -0.30
CA ALA A 203 6.10 -3.42 -1.32
C ALA A 203 5.53 -2.55 -2.44
N TRP A 204 6.10 -1.39 -2.64
CA TRP A 204 5.88 -0.50 -3.77
C TRP A 204 7.10 -0.61 -4.68
N GLN A 205 6.95 -1.37 -5.76
CA GLN A 205 8.03 -1.61 -6.70
C GLN A 205 8.09 -0.52 -7.77
N THR A 206 9.26 0.06 -8.00
CA THR A 206 9.48 0.91 -9.18
C THR A 206 9.92 0.08 -10.39
N ARG A 207 9.57 0.56 -11.57
CA ARG A 207 10.09 0.07 -12.86
C ARG A 207 11.60 0.31 -12.97
N ALA A 208 12.10 1.42 -12.42
CA ALA A 208 13.53 1.73 -12.39
C ALA A 208 14.31 0.60 -11.70
N TRP A 209 15.51 0.33 -12.19
CA TRP A 209 16.45 -0.70 -11.68
C TRP A 209 15.87 -2.13 -11.59
N SER A 210 14.69 -2.37 -12.13
CA SER A 210 14.02 -3.68 -12.05
C SER A 210 14.35 -4.59 -13.23
N GLY A 211 14.96 -4.07 -14.31
CA GLY A 211 15.34 -4.88 -15.48
C GLY A 211 14.16 -5.63 -16.12
N GLY A 212 12.93 -5.11 -15.98
CA GLY A 212 11.71 -5.77 -16.41
C GLY A 212 11.15 -6.81 -15.45
N ALA A 213 11.83 -7.10 -14.34
CA ALA A 213 11.34 -8.02 -13.32
C ALA A 213 10.12 -7.44 -12.58
N ARG A 214 9.23 -8.32 -12.13
CA ARG A 214 8.07 -8.00 -11.30
C ARG A 214 8.12 -8.81 -10.02
N ALA A 215 7.97 -8.15 -8.88
CA ALA A 215 7.86 -8.77 -7.58
C ALA A 215 6.38 -9.13 -7.33
N PRO A 216 6.00 -10.42 -7.29
CA PRO A 216 4.60 -10.83 -7.25
C PRO A 216 3.88 -10.43 -5.96
N MET A 217 4.66 -10.12 -4.89
CA MET A 217 4.11 -9.68 -3.62
C MET A 217 3.87 -8.16 -3.53
N ALA A 218 4.26 -7.38 -4.53
CA ALA A 218 4.09 -5.94 -4.51
C ALA A 218 2.60 -5.56 -4.51
N VAL A 219 2.24 -4.54 -3.72
CA VAL A 219 0.89 -3.96 -3.68
C VAL A 219 0.75 -2.78 -4.65
N LEU A 220 1.86 -2.14 -5.00
CA LEU A 220 1.95 -1.02 -5.92
C LEU A 220 3.12 -1.21 -6.89
N TYR A 221 2.97 -0.67 -8.10
CA TYR A 221 4.02 -0.67 -9.10
C TYR A 221 4.08 0.69 -9.82
N GLN A 222 5.17 1.42 -9.60
CA GLN A 222 5.44 2.65 -10.35
C GLN A 222 5.81 2.28 -11.80
N SER A 223 4.85 2.51 -12.68
CA SER A 223 4.90 2.09 -14.09
C SER A 223 5.52 3.14 -15.01
N THR A 224 5.45 4.41 -14.63
CA THR A 224 6.15 5.52 -15.28
C THR A 224 7.13 6.15 -14.32
N VAL A 225 8.24 6.62 -14.84
CA VAL A 225 9.29 7.31 -14.09
C VAL A 225 9.79 8.45 -14.94
N VAL A 226 9.74 9.68 -14.42
CA VAL A 226 10.30 10.84 -15.10
C VAL A 226 11.80 10.70 -15.22
N THR A 227 12.31 10.81 -16.44
CA THR A 227 13.74 10.80 -16.76
C THR A 227 14.09 11.94 -17.70
N ALA A 228 15.37 12.16 -17.96
CA ALA A 228 15.83 13.18 -18.93
C ALA A 228 15.33 12.90 -20.37
N SER A 229 15.02 11.65 -20.71
CA SER A 229 14.56 11.22 -22.03
C SER A 229 13.08 10.84 -22.09
N ASP A 230 12.42 10.73 -20.94
CA ASP A 230 10.99 10.40 -20.82
C ASP A 230 10.39 11.35 -19.78
N PRO A 231 9.59 12.33 -20.21
CA PRO A 231 8.99 13.29 -19.29
C PRO A 231 7.92 12.67 -18.38
N GLY A 232 7.65 11.36 -18.50
CA GLY A 232 6.61 10.68 -17.74
C GLY A 232 5.20 11.12 -18.16
N THR A 233 4.29 11.06 -17.21
CA THR A 233 2.90 11.47 -17.41
C THR A 233 2.71 12.93 -17.01
N MET A 234 1.87 13.64 -17.77
CA MET A 234 1.51 15.03 -17.50
C MET A 234 0.04 15.14 -17.10
N ILE A 235 -0.24 15.90 -16.05
CA ILE A 235 -1.58 16.38 -15.69
C ILE A 235 -1.55 17.89 -15.83
N GLY A 236 -2.05 18.45 -16.91
CA GLY A 236 -1.83 19.84 -17.24
C GLY A 236 -0.34 20.16 -17.35
N ASP A 237 0.17 21.07 -16.51
CA ASP A 237 1.57 21.44 -16.43
C ASP A 237 2.38 20.66 -15.36
N PHE A 238 1.76 19.66 -14.72
CA PHE A 238 2.35 18.89 -13.63
C PHE A 238 2.92 17.57 -14.11
N HIS A 239 4.19 17.33 -13.86
CA HIS A 239 4.82 16.03 -14.06
C HIS A 239 4.47 15.09 -12.90
N VAL A 240 4.04 13.88 -13.21
CA VAL A 240 3.71 12.84 -12.24
C VAL A 240 4.29 11.50 -12.66
N ASP A 241 4.58 10.66 -11.68
CA ASP A 241 4.78 9.24 -11.89
C ASP A 241 3.47 8.51 -11.63
N GLU A 242 3.19 7.48 -12.42
CA GLU A 242 1.99 6.66 -12.29
C GLU A 242 2.28 5.35 -11.56
N ASP A 243 1.36 4.97 -10.68
CA ASP A 243 1.45 3.77 -9.85
C ASP A 243 0.25 2.86 -10.09
N ASP A 244 0.50 1.69 -10.67
CA ASP A 244 -0.52 0.65 -10.84
C ASP A 244 -0.87 0.03 -9.48
N ILE A 245 -2.15 -0.08 -9.16
CA ILE A 245 -2.66 -0.77 -7.98
C ILE A 245 -2.69 -2.26 -8.27
N LEU A 246 -1.97 -3.07 -7.45
CA LEU A 246 -1.81 -4.52 -7.64
C LEU A 246 -2.58 -5.35 -6.60
N ALA A 247 -3.12 -4.73 -5.56
CA ALA A 247 -3.80 -5.40 -4.46
C ALA A 247 -4.99 -4.57 -3.97
N ALA A 248 -6.02 -5.19 -3.42
CA ALA A 248 -7.17 -4.48 -2.87
C ALA A 248 -6.80 -3.63 -1.64
N ASP A 249 -5.89 -4.13 -0.80
CA ASP A 249 -5.25 -3.39 0.28
C ASP A 249 -3.81 -3.07 -0.12
N TYR A 250 -3.57 -1.84 -0.61
CA TYR A 250 -2.28 -1.34 -1.03
C TYR A 250 -1.68 -0.30 -0.08
N GLY A 251 -2.25 -0.16 1.13
CA GLY A 251 -1.75 0.76 2.14
C GLY A 251 -2.48 2.10 2.20
N GLN A 252 -3.62 2.24 1.50
CA GLN A 252 -4.48 3.43 1.53
C GLN A 252 -5.03 3.71 2.93
N TRP A 253 -5.15 4.99 3.28
CA TRP A 253 -5.52 5.43 4.63
C TRP A 253 -6.93 5.02 5.07
N ASP A 254 -7.88 5.02 4.13
CA ASP A 254 -9.30 4.84 4.43
C ASP A 254 -9.75 3.38 4.51
N LEU A 255 -8.83 2.43 4.38
CA LEU A 255 -9.12 1.02 4.58
C LEU A 255 -9.06 0.66 6.07
N VAL A 256 -10.14 0.08 6.58
CA VAL A 256 -10.16 -0.50 7.94
C VAL A 256 -9.43 -1.84 7.92
N ARG A 257 -8.34 -1.95 8.68
CA ARG A 257 -7.47 -3.14 8.79
C ARG A 257 -7.65 -3.85 10.11
#